data_b23b91ea4ed992ed768495f4247c67bc
#
_entry.id   b23b91ea4ed992ed768495f4247c67bc
#
_cell.length_a   1.000
_cell.length_b   1.000
_cell.length_c   1.000
_cell.angle_alpha   90.00
_cell.angle_beta   90.00
_cell.angle_gamma   90.00
#
_symmetry.space_group_name_H-M   'P 1'
#
loop_
_entity.id
_entity.type
_entity.pdbx_description
1 polymer ?
#
loop_
_entity_poly.entity_id
_entity_poly.type
_entity_poly.pdbx_seq_one_letter_code
_entity_poly.pdbx_strand_id
1 'polypeptide(L)'
;MVMSGSDLGMRRRRALWRATHRGSKEMDFLLGRFAEAALDGMNAAEIGVFERLIDTPDPDTEMSLFGGQSLGETDLDKLIARLRRFHGLEQAD
;
A
#
# COMPACT_ATOMS: atom_id res chain seq x y z
N MET A 1 -5.75 9.90 -26.38
CA MET A 1 -5.91 8.55 -25.90
C MET A 1 -6.69 8.54 -24.61
N VAL A 2 -7.70 7.74 -24.57
CA VAL A 2 -8.58 7.74 -23.42
C VAL A 2 -8.10 6.72 -22.38
N MET A 3 -8.01 7.17 -21.15
CA MET A 3 -7.80 6.25 -20.05
C MET A 3 -9.07 5.45 -19.85
N SER A 4 -8.97 4.16 -20.01
CA SER A 4 -10.12 3.31 -19.86
C SER A 4 -10.12 2.62 -18.52
N GLY A 5 -11.24 1.99 -18.17
CA GLY A 5 -11.31 1.15 -16.99
C GLY A 5 -10.30 0.03 -17.02
N SER A 6 -9.91 -0.44 -18.22
CA SER A 6 -8.94 -1.52 -18.31
C SER A 6 -7.55 -1.08 -17.88
N ASP A 7 -7.17 0.19 -18.06
CA ASP A 7 -5.90 0.68 -17.57
C ASP A 7 -5.86 0.65 -16.05
N LEU A 8 -6.91 1.10 -15.40
CA LEU A 8 -7.01 1.04 -13.96
C LEU A 8 -7.07 -0.41 -13.46
N GLY A 9 -7.82 -1.25 -14.18
CA GLY A 9 -7.89 -2.66 -13.84
C GLY A 9 -6.53 -3.33 -13.90
N MET A 10 -5.75 -3.02 -14.93
CA MET A 10 -4.41 -3.57 -15.05
C MET A 10 -3.49 -3.05 -13.95
N ARG A 11 -3.59 -1.77 -13.61
CA ARG A 11 -2.80 -1.21 -12.53
C ARG A 11 -3.14 -1.86 -11.20
N ARG A 12 -4.44 -2.10 -10.94
CA ARG A 12 -4.87 -2.77 -9.72
C ARG A 12 -4.30 -4.19 -9.64
N ARG A 13 -4.40 -4.94 -10.72
CA ARG A 13 -3.89 -6.31 -10.74
C ARG A 13 -2.40 -6.35 -10.53
N ARG A 14 -1.67 -5.44 -11.19
CA ARG A 14 -0.21 -5.37 -11.01
C ARG A 14 0.15 -4.99 -9.58
N ALA A 15 -0.54 -4.02 -9.02
CA ALA A 15 -0.29 -3.60 -7.64
C ALA A 15 -0.58 -4.72 -6.66
N LEU A 16 -1.67 -5.44 -6.88
CA LEU A 16 -2.01 -6.57 -6.01
C LEU A 16 -0.94 -7.66 -6.09
N TRP A 17 -0.50 -7.98 -7.29
CA TRP A 17 0.53 -9.00 -7.46
C TRP A 17 1.82 -8.58 -6.74
N ARG A 18 2.24 -7.33 -6.93
CA ARG A 18 3.46 -6.84 -6.29
C ARG A 18 3.31 -6.79 -4.77
N ALA A 19 2.12 -6.46 -4.29
CA ALA A 19 1.87 -6.39 -2.85
C ALA A 19 1.93 -7.77 -2.20
N THR A 20 1.59 -8.83 -2.95
CA THR A 20 1.58 -10.19 -2.43
C THR A 20 2.86 -10.96 -2.72
N HIS A 21 3.82 -10.34 -3.40
CA HIS A 21 5.08 -10.97 -3.77
C HIS A 21 6.26 -10.09 -3.37
N ARG A 22 6.29 -9.71 -2.09
CA ARG A 22 7.34 -8.81 -1.59
C ARG A 22 8.64 -9.53 -1.26
N GLY A 23 8.59 -10.83 -1.05
CA GLY A 23 9.77 -11.60 -0.72
C GLY A 23 9.85 -12.00 0.74
N SER A 24 8.94 -11.55 1.59
CA SER A 24 8.81 -12.05 2.95
C SER A 24 7.34 -12.29 3.23
N LYS A 25 7.07 -13.29 4.07
CA LYS A 25 5.70 -13.63 4.41
C LYS A 25 5.00 -12.48 5.11
N GLU A 26 5.73 -11.78 5.97
CA GLU A 26 5.16 -10.69 6.73
C GLU A 26 4.72 -9.53 5.83
N MET A 27 5.60 -9.11 4.93
CA MET A 27 5.26 -8.01 4.05
C MET A 27 4.21 -8.41 3.01
N ASP A 28 4.27 -9.66 2.52
CA ASP A 28 3.23 -10.17 1.64
C ASP A 28 1.87 -10.10 2.32
N PHE A 29 1.83 -10.46 3.60
CA PHE A 29 0.59 -10.41 4.37
C PHE A 29 0.13 -8.97 4.59
N LEU A 30 1.03 -8.11 5.07
CA LEU A 30 0.64 -6.74 5.43
C LEU A 30 0.16 -5.94 4.23
N LEU A 31 0.90 -5.96 3.14
CA LEU A 31 0.53 -5.20 1.96
C LEU A 31 -0.52 -5.92 1.15
N GLY A 32 -0.43 -7.24 1.06
CA GLY A 32 -1.35 -8.01 0.24
C GLY A 32 -2.77 -8.01 0.76
N ARG A 33 -2.96 -8.21 2.06
CA ARG A 33 -4.30 -8.17 2.64
C ARG A 33 -4.96 -6.81 2.50
N PHE A 34 -4.17 -5.77 2.72
CA PHE A 34 -4.68 -4.42 2.53
C PHE A 34 -5.06 -4.19 1.07
N ALA A 35 -4.22 -4.63 0.14
CA ALA A 35 -4.48 -4.45 -1.28
C ALA A 35 -5.76 -5.17 -1.69
N GLU A 36 -5.95 -6.40 -1.20
CA GLU A 36 -7.15 -7.16 -1.51
C GLU A 36 -8.41 -6.44 -1.05
N ALA A 37 -8.34 -5.77 0.08
CA ALA A 37 -9.50 -5.10 0.65
C ALA A 37 -9.73 -3.72 0.06
N ALA A 38 -8.66 -3.01 -0.34
CA ALA A 38 -8.75 -1.58 -0.60
C ALA A 38 -8.61 -1.17 -2.06
N LEU A 39 -7.91 -1.96 -2.88
CA LEU A 39 -7.58 -1.53 -4.25
C LEU A 39 -8.80 -1.25 -5.11
N ASP A 40 -9.85 -2.06 -4.98
CA ASP A 40 -11.04 -1.89 -5.81
C ASP A 40 -11.73 -0.55 -5.58
N GLY A 41 -11.59 0.01 -4.39
CA GLY A 41 -12.20 1.29 -4.07
C GLY A 41 -11.31 2.49 -4.33
N MET A 42 -10.09 2.27 -4.80
CA MET A 42 -9.16 3.36 -5.02
C MET A 42 -9.31 3.99 -6.39
N ASN A 43 -9.25 5.31 -6.44
CA ASN A 43 -9.18 6.02 -7.72
C ASN A 43 -7.73 6.02 -8.23
N ALA A 44 -7.52 6.59 -9.42
CA ALA A 44 -6.19 6.58 -10.05
C ALA A 44 -5.13 7.24 -9.18
N ALA A 45 -5.47 8.32 -8.50
CA ALA A 45 -4.50 9.03 -7.65
C ALA A 45 -4.11 8.17 -6.45
N GLU A 46 -5.09 7.50 -5.85
CA GLU A 46 -4.83 6.64 -4.69
C GLU A 46 -4.00 5.42 -5.08
N ILE A 47 -4.29 4.83 -6.24
CA ILE A 47 -3.49 3.73 -6.76
C ILE A 47 -2.05 4.18 -6.96
N GLY A 48 -1.86 5.42 -7.47
CA GLY A 48 -0.53 5.98 -7.65
C GLY A 48 0.26 6.06 -6.35
N VAL A 49 -0.40 6.47 -5.27
CA VAL A 49 0.25 6.50 -3.96
C VAL A 49 0.63 5.09 -3.51
N PHE A 50 -0.29 4.13 -3.70
CA PHE A 50 -0.01 2.74 -3.33
C PHE A 50 1.15 2.17 -4.15
N GLU A 51 1.21 2.51 -5.45
CA GLU A 51 2.32 2.08 -6.29
C GLU A 51 3.65 2.63 -5.79
N ARG A 52 3.67 3.89 -5.34
CA ARG A 52 4.89 4.46 -4.77
C ARG A 52 5.28 3.76 -3.47
N LEU A 53 4.30 3.38 -2.67
CA LEU A 53 4.60 2.61 -1.46
C LEU A 53 5.21 1.26 -1.81
N ILE A 54 4.66 0.59 -2.83
CA ILE A 54 5.20 -0.69 -3.28
C ILE A 54 6.66 -0.55 -3.74
N ASP A 55 7.00 0.60 -4.34
CA ASP A 55 8.37 0.85 -4.79
C ASP A 55 9.32 1.20 -3.63
N THR A 56 8.78 1.46 -2.45
CA THR A 56 9.61 1.76 -1.28
C THR A 56 10.24 0.46 -0.76
N PRO A 57 11.52 0.47 -0.40
CA PRO A 57 12.15 -0.73 0.14
C PRO A 57 11.44 -1.23 1.39
N ASP A 58 11.34 -2.55 1.53
CA ASP A 58 10.62 -3.16 2.64
C ASP A 58 11.11 -2.71 4.01
N PRO A 59 12.42 -2.58 4.26
CA PRO A 59 12.87 -2.11 5.58
C PRO A 59 12.30 -0.74 5.95
N ASP A 60 12.22 0.17 4.99
CA ASP A 60 11.66 1.49 5.25
C ASP A 60 10.17 1.42 5.54
N THR A 61 9.45 0.60 4.76
CA THR A 61 8.03 0.41 4.97
C THR A 61 7.76 -0.22 6.34
N GLU A 62 8.57 -1.20 6.72
CA GLU A 62 8.43 -1.85 8.03
C GLU A 62 8.63 -0.86 9.16
N MET A 63 9.66 -0.02 9.07
CA MET A 63 9.90 0.97 10.11
C MET A 63 8.74 1.95 10.23
N SER A 64 8.13 2.29 9.12
CA SER A 64 6.97 3.17 9.14
C SER A 64 5.75 2.48 9.73
N LEU A 65 5.50 1.22 9.32
CA LEU A 65 4.34 0.47 9.80
C LEU A 65 4.42 0.16 11.29
N PHE A 66 5.58 -0.25 11.76
CA PHE A 66 5.71 -0.72 13.15
C PHE A 66 6.26 0.36 14.07
N GLY A 67 7.09 1.26 13.55
CA GLY A 67 7.71 2.30 14.37
C GLY A 67 7.11 3.67 14.22
N GLY A 68 6.22 3.85 13.24
CA GLY A 68 5.60 5.16 13.02
C GLY A 68 6.50 6.18 12.37
N GLN A 69 7.62 5.76 11.81
CA GLN A 69 8.54 6.71 11.16
C GLN A 69 7.97 7.19 9.83
N SER A 70 8.17 8.48 9.57
CA SER A 70 7.70 9.06 8.32
C SER A 70 8.54 8.55 7.15
N LEU A 71 7.88 8.36 6.01
CA LEU A 71 8.57 8.03 4.77
C LEU A 71 9.01 9.29 3.99
N GLY A 72 8.77 10.46 4.57
CA GLY A 72 9.20 11.71 3.97
C GLY A 72 8.21 12.33 3.00
N GLU A 73 7.06 11.69 2.78
CA GLU A 73 6.00 12.20 1.92
C GLU A 73 4.67 12.07 2.61
N THR A 74 3.90 13.15 2.62
CA THR A 74 2.63 13.19 3.32
C THR A 74 1.66 12.11 2.82
N ASP A 75 1.59 11.93 1.50
CA ASP A 75 0.69 10.94 0.91
C ASP A 75 1.03 9.52 1.36
N LEU A 76 2.32 9.20 1.38
CA LEU A 76 2.75 7.89 1.82
C LEU A 76 2.47 7.70 3.31
N ASP A 77 2.72 8.74 4.09
CA ASP A 77 2.46 8.65 5.54
C ASP A 77 0.98 8.45 5.83
N LYS A 78 0.10 9.09 5.06
CA LYS A 78 -1.34 8.88 5.22
C LYS A 78 -1.73 7.46 4.85
N LEU A 79 -1.13 6.91 3.80
CA LEU A 79 -1.41 5.54 3.41
C LEU A 79 -0.91 4.56 4.47
N ILE A 80 0.26 4.81 5.02
CA ILE A 80 0.78 4.00 6.13
C ILE A 80 -0.19 4.04 7.31
N ALA A 81 -0.75 5.20 7.61
CA ALA A 81 -1.73 5.31 8.70
C ALA A 81 -2.96 4.44 8.44
N ARG A 82 -3.43 4.39 7.18
CA ARG A 82 -4.53 3.51 6.81
C ARG A 82 -4.17 2.04 7.00
N LEU A 83 -2.97 1.67 6.57
CA LEU A 83 -2.48 0.31 6.75
C LEU A 83 -2.40 -0.07 8.22
N ARG A 84 -1.90 0.84 9.04
CA ARG A 84 -1.81 0.58 10.47
C ARG A 84 -3.19 0.37 11.09
N ARG A 85 -4.16 1.20 10.70
CA ARG A 85 -5.54 1.01 11.19
C ARG A 85 -6.12 -0.31 10.72
N PHE A 86 -5.90 -0.63 9.45
CA PHE A 86 -6.42 -1.85 8.85
C PHE A 86 -5.94 -3.10 9.62
N HIS A 87 -4.67 -3.09 10.01
CA HIS A 87 -4.07 -4.23 10.69
C HIS A 87 -4.11 -4.12 12.21
N GLY A 88 -4.73 -3.08 12.75
CA GLY A 88 -4.79 -2.91 14.18
C GLY A 88 -3.44 -2.59 14.82
N LEU A 89 -2.56 -1.93 14.08
CA LEU A 89 -1.23 -1.59 14.57
C LEU A 89 -1.17 -0.24 15.27
N GLU A 90 -2.26 0.50 15.26
CA GLU A 90 -2.28 1.80 15.93
C GLU A 90 -2.21 1.61 17.44
N GLN A 91 -1.41 2.45 18.07
CA GLN A 91 -1.34 2.47 19.52
C GLN A 91 -2.62 3.08 20.06
N ALA A 92 -3.30 2.37 20.92
CA ALA A 92 -4.46 2.92 21.61
C ALA A 92 -3.95 3.53 22.92
N ASP A 93 -4.21 4.78 23.10
CA ASP A 93 -3.81 5.43 24.35
C ASP A 93 -5.01 5.72 25.21
#